data_07259f6e449970fad2ae0b5ecf285a3e
#
_entry.id   07259f6e449970fad2ae0b5ecf285a3e
#
_cell.length_a   1.000
_cell.length_b   1.000
_cell.length_c   1.000
_cell.angle_alpha   90.00
_cell.angle_beta   90.00
_cell.angle_gamma   90.00
#
_symmetry.space_group_name_H-M   'P 1'
#
loop_
_entity.id
_entity.type
_entity.pdbx_description
1 polymer ?
#
loop_
_entity_poly.entity_id
_entity_poly.type
_entity_poly.pdbx_seq_one_letter_code
_entity_poly.pdbx_strand_id
1 'polypeptide(L)'
;MKHSTRPSMLCMLTLLMLLPAVGCLAQQGPPPQVYPPGIRGGSEVEPEKGVEIRHYTFAPTGEQLPYSVFVSSKIRKGQKAPLIIALRGFTGTTLTFVRGTTVDLAEKGGYILVGAIGYNNRAGFGVQAVPRPASGTTPPPMPRVMPPLVGGTAEQDPATITAYSEQDVMNVLERVRKEFNIDDRRIYLVGHSQGGGGARHLAEKYPDIWAGVALLAPALFNVQVTAESNITRIPMLLAVGDKDTLIGSIRDFSAQLDGLKVEHEFIVKEGLDHGTIIMGAEPEVFRFFARHVKPVAR
;
A
#
# COMPACT_ATOMS: atom_id res chain seq x y z
N MET A 1 -12.12 93.63 -40.05
CA MET A 1 -13.02 92.59 -40.67
C MET A 1 -13.11 91.43 -39.71
N LYS A 2 -14.31 91.22 -39.21
CA LYS A 2 -14.63 90.22 -38.13
C LYS A 2 -15.02 88.92 -38.77
N HIS A 3 -14.41 87.82 -38.37
CA HIS A 3 -14.98 86.53 -38.61
C HIS A 3 -15.09 85.79 -37.27
N SER A 4 -16.37 85.57 -36.94
CA SER A 4 -16.85 84.73 -35.82
C SER A 4 -16.81 83.26 -36.22
N THR A 5 -16.19 82.45 -35.41
CA THR A 5 -16.35 81.01 -35.53
C THR A 5 -16.91 80.43 -34.22
N ARG A 6 -18.06 79.82 -34.33
CA ARG A 6 -18.78 79.11 -33.26
C ARG A 6 -18.08 77.76 -32.95
N PRO A 7 -18.01 77.30 -31.72
CA PRO A 7 -17.54 75.94 -31.42
C PRO A 7 -18.63 74.91 -31.58
N SER A 8 -18.33 73.84 -32.28
CA SER A 8 -19.15 72.62 -32.42
C SER A 8 -19.13 71.78 -31.13
N MET A 9 -20.30 71.49 -30.66
CA MET A 9 -20.53 70.62 -29.48
C MET A 9 -20.34 69.18 -29.90
N LEU A 10 -19.24 68.51 -29.43
CA LEU A 10 -18.94 67.14 -29.67
C LEU A 10 -19.64 66.30 -28.58
N CYS A 11 -20.66 65.57 -29.02
CA CYS A 11 -21.46 64.66 -28.18
C CYS A 11 -20.59 63.41 -27.89
N MET A 12 -20.12 63.25 -26.64
CA MET A 12 -19.35 62.09 -26.19
C MET A 12 -20.33 60.98 -25.81
N LEU A 13 -20.46 60.00 -26.71
CA LEU A 13 -21.16 58.76 -26.41
C LEU A 13 -20.29 57.87 -25.49
N THR A 14 -20.65 57.80 -24.23
CA THR A 14 -20.06 56.85 -23.28
C THR A 14 -20.60 55.43 -23.57
N LEU A 15 -19.74 54.61 -24.19
CA LEU A 15 -20.00 53.19 -24.40
C LEU A 15 -19.77 52.44 -23.09
N LEU A 16 -20.79 52.07 -22.38
CA LEU A 16 -20.74 51.23 -21.18
C LEU A 16 -20.42 49.79 -21.61
N MET A 17 -19.15 49.40 -21.50
CA MET A 17 -18.72 47.99 -21.67
C MET A 17 -19.23 47.18 -20.48
N LEU A 18 -20.29 46.39 -20.65
CA LEU A 18 -20.65 45.30 -19.74
C LEU A 18 -19.61 44.19 -19.88
N LEU A 19 -18.70 44.09 -18.93
CA LEU A 19 -17.85 42.92 -18.76
C LEU A 19 -18.74 41.76 -18.20
N PRO A 20 -18.73 40.58 -18.83
CA PRO A 20 -19.40 39.42 -18.23
C PRO A 20 -18.62 39.06 -16.96
N ALA A 21 -19.32 38.96 -15.84
CA ALA A 21 -18.80 38.38 -14.61
C ALA A 21 -18.43 36.93 -14.91
N VAL A 22 -17.15 36.63 -15.10
CA VAL A 22 -16.64 35.24 -15.10
C VAL A 22 -16.82 34.73 -13.68
N GLY A 23 -17.92 34.01 -13.47
CA GLY A 23 -18.15 33.29 -12.25
C GLY A 23 -16.97 32.34 -12.04
N CYS A 24 -16.23 32.58 -10.98
CA CYS A 24 -15.20 31.66 -10.49
C CYS A 24 -15.92 30.35 -10.10
N LEU A 25 -16.01 29.40 -11.05
CA LEU A 25 -16.37 28.03 -10.74
C LEU A 25 -15.24 27.51 -9.84
N ALA A 26 -15.49 27.55 -8.53
CA ALA A 26 -14.66 26.84 -7.58
C ALA A 26 -14.60 25.38 -8.07
N GLN A 27 -13.44 24.96 -8.59
CA GLN A 27 -13.18 23.56 -8.88
C GLN A 27 -13.40 22.80 -7.56
N GLN A 28 -14.52 22.12 -7.47
CA GLN A 28 -14.76 21.14 -6.42
C GLN A 28 -13.65 20.10 -6.58
N GLY A 29 -12.78 20.02 -5.57
CA GLY A 29 -11.77 18.97 -5.51
C GLY A 29 -12.44 17.61 -5.64
N PRO A 30 -11.70 16.56 -6.03
CA PRO A 30 -12.27 15.21 -6.15
C PRO A 30 -13.00 14.85 -4.86
N PRO A 31 -14.13 14.14 -4.96
CA PRO A 31 -14.89 13.73 -3.79
C PRO A 31 -13.97 12.96 -2.81
N PRO A 32 -14.21 13.08 -1.50
CA PRO A 32 -13.40 12.38 -0.52
C PRO A 32 -13.44 10.88 -0.82
N GLN A 33 -12.26 10.26 -0.90
CA GLN A 33 -12.14 8.81 -1.10
C GLN A 33 -12.77 8.09 0.09
N VAL A 34 -13.83 7.35 -0.16
CA VAL A 34 -14.49 6.50 0.85
C VAL A 34 -13.73 5.18 0.88
N TYR A 35 -12.89 5.00 1.89
CA TYR A 35 -12.24 3.71 2.13
C TYR A 35 -13.18 2.79 2.89
N PRO A 36 -13.21 1.48 2.56
CA PRO A 36 -13.90 0.52 3.39
C PRO A 36 -13.42 0.58 4.85
N PRO A 37 -14.29 0.35 5.84
CA PRO A 37 -13.89 0.33 7.25
C PRO A 37 -12.69 -0.56 7.48
N GLY A 38 -11.68 -0.13 8.27
CA GLY A 38 -10.47 -0.88 8.60
C GLY A 38 -9.29 -0.76 7.61
N ILE A 39 -9.46 -0.13 6.44
CA ILE A 39 -8.33 0.15 5.54
C ILE A 39 -7.52 1.37 6.03
N ARG A 40 -8.17 2.35 6.64
CA ARG A 40 -7.50 3.44 7.35
C ARG A 40 -7.89 3.38 8.82
N GLY A 41 -6.88 3.40 9.69
CA GLY A 41 -6.96 3.32 11.13
C GLY A 41 -8.18 3.92 11.78
N GLY A 42 -9.27 3.16 11.77
CA GLY A 42 -10.35 3.30 12.70
C GLY A 42 -10.09 2.25 13.77
N SER A 43 -9.82 2.69 14.99
CA SER A 43 -10.00 1.87 16.16
C SER A 43 -11.37 1.22 16.06
N GLU A 44 -11.48 -0.09 16.32
CA GLU A 44 -12.76 -0.79 16.56
C GLU A 44 -13.41 -1.50 15.36
N VAL A 45 -12.64 -1.94 14.38
CA VAL A 45 -13.17 -3.03 13.54
C VAL A 45 -12.93 -4.32 14.30
N GLU A 46 -14.01 -4.90 14.81
CA GLU A 46 -13.96 -6.24 15.39
C GLU A 46 -13.44 -7.23 14.31
N PRO A 47 -12.54 -8.14 14.69
CA PRO A 47 -12.08 -9.16 13.77
C PRO A 47 -13.25 -10.06 13.34
N GLU A 48 -13.24 -10.47 12.08
CA GLU A 48 -14.23 -11.42 11.57
C GLU A 48 -14.07 -12.79 12.22
N LYS A 49 -15.10 -13.60 12.12
CA LYS A 49 -15.08 -14.97 12.65
C LYS A 49 -13.89 -15.76 12.10
N GLY A 50 -13.09 -16.30 13.00
CA GLY A 50 -11.89 -17.08 12.67
C GLY A 50 -10.63 -16.23 12.52
N VAL A 51 -10.74 -14.90 12.60
CA VAL A 51 -9.59 -14.00 12.66
C VAL A 51 -9.30 -13.66 14.11
N GLU A 52 -8.05 -13.78 14.50
CA GLU A 52 -7.59 -13.43 15.84
C GLU A 52 -6.62 -12.25 15.80
N ILE A 53 -6.80 -11.29 16.71
CA ILE A 53 -5.77 -10.28 16.98
C ILE A 53 -4.95 -10.78 18.14
N ARG A 54 -3.67 -10.95 17.93
CA ARG A 54 -2.70 -11.45 18.90
C ARG A 54 -1.69 -10.37 19.22
N HIS A 55 -1.04 -10.50 20.36
CA HIS A 55 0.00 -9.59 20.80
C HIS A 55 1.26 -10.35 21.22
N TYR A 56 2.40 -9.70 21.09
CA TYR A 56 3.65 -10.21 21.60
C TYR A 56 4.53 -9.09 22.16
N THR A 57 5.37 -9.42 23.10
CA THR A 57 6.35 -8.46 23.64
C THR A 57 7.46 -8.22 22.63
N PHE A 58 7.57 -6.98 22.15
CA PHE A 58 8.65 -6.54 21.28
C PHE A 58 9.89 -6.24 22.13
N ALA A 59 10.90 -7.10 22.03
CA ALA A 59 12.03 -7.09 22.95
C ALA A 59 12.78 -5.73 23.06
N PRO A 60 12.97 -4.97 21.97
CA PRO A 60 13.70 -3.70 22.08
C PRO A 60 13.05 -2.64 22.96
N THR A 61 11.70 -2.62 23.04
CA THR A 61 10.96 -1.59 23.82
C THR A 61 10.14 -2.17 24.95
N GLY A 62 9.94 -3.49 25.00
CA GLY A 62 9.05 -4.14 25.98
C GLY A 62 7.56 -3.97 25.69
N GLU A 63 7.19 -3.26 24.63
CA GLU A 63 5.79 -3.00 24.27
C GLU A 63 5.09 -4.24 23.69
N GLN A 64 3.77 -4.28 23.83
CA GLN A 64 2.93 -5.30 23.23
C GLN A 64 2.55 -4.86 21.81
N LEU A 65 3.08 -5.54 20.78
CA LEU A 65 2.76 -5.26 19.39
C LEU A 65 1.68 -6.22 18.87
N PRO A 66 0.64 -5.69 18.18
CA PRO A 66 -0.42 -6.51 17.63
C PRO A 66 -0.01 -7.12 16.28
N TYR A 67 -0.54 -8.30 16.01
CA TYR A 67 -0.63 -8.89 14.67
C TYR A 67 -1.94 -9.66 14.55
N SER A 68 -2.47 -9.81 13.34
CA SER A 68 -3.68 -10.59 13.11
C SER A 68 -3.34 -11.90 12.42
N VAL A 69 -4.11 -12.95 12.74
CA VAL A 69 -3.94 -14.29 12.18
C VAL A 69 -5.30 -14.87 11.77
N PHE A 70 -5.35 -15.42 10.58
CA PHE A 70 -6.42 -16.30 10.12
C PHE A 70 -5.80 -17.64 9.71
N VAL A 71 -6.40 -18.74 10.14
CA VAL A 71 -5.97 -20.11 9.79
C VAL A 71 -7.13 -20.81 9.10
N SER A 72 -6.94 -21.23 7.85
CA SER A 72 -7.97 -21.91 7.11
C SER A 72 -8.35 -23.24 7.77
N SER A 73 -9.65 -23.50 7.87
CA SER A 73 -10.20 -24.77 8.38
C SER A 73 -9.85 -26.00 7.53
N LYS A 74 -9.36 -25.76 6.29
CA LYS A 74 -8.94 -26.83 5.36
C LYS A 74 -7.55 -27.39 5.66
N ILE A 75 -6.78 -26.73 6.53
CA ILE A 75 -5.45 -27.19 6.91
C ILE A 75 -5.59 -28.36 7.88
N ARG A 76 -5.17 -29.54 7.45
CA ARG A 76 -5.24 -30.76 8.26
C ARG A 76 -4.09 -30.80 9.27
N LYS A 77 -4.31 -31.44 10.40
CA LYS A 77 -3.26 -31.66 11.42
C LYS A 77 -2.02 -32.31 10.78
N GLY A 78 -0.86 -31.71 10.99
CA GLY A 78 0.43 -32.17 10.45
C GLY A 78 0.70 -31.79 8.98
N GLN A 79 -0.28 -31.20 8.28
CA GLN A 79 -0.07 -30.71 6.93
C GLN A 79 0.75 -29.42 6.93
N LYS A 80 1.72 -29.31 6.02
CA LYS A 80 2.41 -28.04 5.76
C LYS A 80 1.48 -27.07 5.05
N ALA A 81 1.33 -25.87 5.60
CA ALA A 81 0.43 -24.85 5.09
C ALA A 81 1.17 -23.72 4.37
N PRO A 82 0.63 -23.16 3.28
CA PRO A 82 1.12 -21.93 2.70
C PRO A 82 0.80 -20.74 3.62
N LEU A 83 1.72 -19.78 3.67
CA LEU A 83 1.62 -18.59 4.49
C LEU A 83 1.62 -17.33 3.62
N ILE A 84 0.73 -16.40 3.93
CA ILE A 84 0.74 -15.04 3.38
C ILE A 84 1.00 -14.06 4.52
N ILE A 85 2.08 -13.29 4.43
CA ILE A 85 2.32 -12.12 5.28
C ILE A 85 1.80 -10.88 4.53
N ALA A 86 0.95 -10.11 5.20
CA ALA A 86 0.27 -8.96 4.61
C ALA A 86 0.64 -7.64 5.32
N LEU A 87 1.02 -6.64 4.54
CA LEU A 87 1.50 -5.35 5.00
C LEU A 87 0.52 -4.24 4.62
N ARG A 88 0.01 -3.57 5.64
CA ARG A 88 -0.94 -2.46 5.54
C ARG A 88 -0.39 -1.25 4.77
N GLY A 89 -1.27 -0.39 4.28
CA GLY A 89 -0.93 0.98 3.88
C GLY A 89 -0.71 1.91 5.08
N PHE A 90 -0.31 3.16 4.83
CA PHE A 90 -0.13 4.18 5.85
C PHE A 90 -1.41 4.33 6.68
N THR A 91 -1.28 4.33 8.00
CA THR A 91 -2.37 4.37 9.00
C THR A 91 -3.35 3.19 8.97
N GLY A 92 -3.11 2.16 8.18
CA GLY A 92 -3.87 0.91 8.24
C GLY A 92 -3.63 0.14 9.54
N THR A 93 -4.34 -0.96 9.72
CA THR A 93 -4.20 -1.86 10.87
C THR A 93 -3.76 -3.25 10.41
N THR A 94 -3.53 -4.15 11.37
CA THR A 94 -3.23 -5.57 11.07
C THR A 94 -4.37 -6.25 10.31
N LEU A 95 -5.60 -5.70 10.38
CA LEU A 95 -6.78 -6.21 9.68
C LEU A 95 -6.93 -5.67 8.25
N THR A 96 -6.00 -4.85 7.74
CA THR A 96 -6.12 -4.27 6.39
C THR A 96 -6.36 -5.32 5.31
N PHE A 97 -5.69 -6.46 5.39
CA PHE A 97 -5.89 -7.62 4.51
C PHE A 97 -6.58 -8.80 5.19
N VAL A 98 -6.55 -8.88 6.53
CA VAL A 98 -7.06 -10.06 7.24
C VAL A 98 -8.55 -9.89 7.54
N ARG A 99 -9.35 -9.80 6.45
CA ARG A 99 -10.79 -9.55 6.49
C ARG A 99 -11.46 -9.80 5.13
N GLY A 100 -12.77 -9.94 5.13
CA GLY A 100 -13.63 -9.99 3.93
C GLY A 100 -13.16 -11.00 2.90
N THR A 101 -13.17 -10.59 1.64
CA THR A 101 -12.82 -11.44 0.51
C THR A 101 -11.43 -12.07 0.64
N THR A 102 -10.46 -11.38 1.26
CA THR A 102 -9.13 -11.95 1.49
C THR A 102 -9.18 -13.17 2.40
N VAL A 103 -9.99 -13.12 3.47
CA VAL A 103 -10.21 -14.26 4.39
C VAL A 103 -10.93 -15.40 3.66
N ASP A 104 -11.97 -15.09 2.87
CA ASP A 104 -12.70 -16.10 2.08
C ASP A 104 -11.77 -16.81 1.09
N LEU A 105 -10.90 -16.07 0.41
CA LEU A 105 -9.92 -16.64 -0.52
C LEU A 105 -8.84 -17.46 0.21
N ALA A 106 -8.39 -16.99 1.37
CA ALA A 106 -7.45 -17.74 2.22
C ALA A 106 -8.08 -19.05 2.71
N GLU A 107 -9.35 -19.01 3.14
CA GLU A 107 -10.12 -20.22 3.50
C GLU A 107 -10.23 -21.17 2.32
N LYS A 108 -10.62 -20.66 1.16
CA LYS A 108 -10.78 -21.47 -0.05
C LYS A 108 -9.49 -22.14 -0.48
N GLY A 109 -8.36 -21.42 -0.37
CA GLY A 109 -7.03 -21.89 -0.80
C GLY A 109 -6.25 -22.70 0.25
N GLY A 110 -6.73 -22.77 1.51
CA GLY A 110 -6.03 -23.46 2.60
C GLY A 110 -4.78 -22.69 3.07
N TYR A 111 -4.86 -21.37 3.16
CA TYR A 111 -3.75 -20.51 3.59
C TYR A 111 -3.83 -20.17 5.08
N ILE A 112 -2.67 -19.90 5.66
CA ILE A 112 -2.54 -19.06 6.84
C ILE A 112 -2.30 -17.63 6.35
N LEU A 113 -3.10 -16.68 6.82
CA LEU A 113 -3.01 -15.26 6.46
C LEU A 113 -2.68 -14.44 7.71
N VAL A 114 -1.66 -13.62 7.64
CA VAL A 114 -1.12 -12.87 8.79
C VAL A 114 -0.92 -11.42 8.43
N GLY A 115 -1.45 -10.52 9.24
CA GLY A 115 -1.24 -9.08 9.12
C GLY A 115 -0.27 -8.57 10.17
N ALA A 116 0.89 -8.07 9.76
CA ALA A 116 1.87 -7.43 10.65
C ALA A 116 1.61 -5.92 10.75
N ILE A 117 1.84 -5.33 11.95
CA ILE A 117 1.66 -3.89 12.14
C ILE A 117 2.87 -3.09 11.63
N GLY A 118 4.08 -3.65 11.66
CA GLY A 118 5.30 -2.95 11.32
C GLY A 118 5.72 -1.94 12.40
N TYR A 119 5.89 -2.40 13.64
CA TYR A 119 6.10 -1.64 14.88
C TYR A 119 4.91 -0.72 15.20
N ASN A 120 4.55 0.22 14.31
CA ASN A 120 3.32 0.99 14.44
C ASN A 120 2.70 1.29 13.05
N ASN A 121 1.46 1.76 13.04
CA ASN A 121 0.68 1.94 11.81
C ASN A 121 1.12 3.13 10.93
N ARG A 122 2.21 3.80 11.25
CA ARG A 122 2.81 4.88 10.44
C ARG A 122 4.17 4.53 9.87
N ALA A 123 4.85 3.52 10.43
CA ALA A 123 6.17 3.10 10.02
C ALA A 123 6.16 2.31 8.69
N GLY A 124 7.28 2.32 7.96
CA GLY A 124 7.37 1.95 6.56
C GLY A 124 7.96 0.56 6.27
N PHE A 125 7.98 -0.38 7.21
CA PHE A 125 8.48 -1.75 7.00
C PHE A 125 9.94 -1.80 6.47
N GLY A 126 10.83 -1.00 7.08
CA GLY A 126 12.23 -0.88 6.69
C GLY A 126 12.50 0.21 5.64
N VAL A 127 11.48 0.83 5.09
CA VAL A 127 11.63 1.95 4.17
C VAL A 127 11.50 3.28 4.93
N GLN A 128 12.55 4.10 4.89
CA GLN A 128 12.46 5.46 5.41
C GLN A 128 11.45 6.27 4.60
N ALA A 129 10.67 7.08 5.29
CA ALA A 129 9.87 8.10 4.64
C ALA A 129 10.79 9.10 3.95
N VAL A 130 10.97 8.97 2.65
CA VAL A 130 11.70 9.98 1.88
C VAL A 130 10.79 11.20 1.73
N PRO A 131 11.26 12.42 2.00
CA PRO A 131 10.53 13.61 1.62
C PRO A 131 10.23 13.52 0.12
N ARG A 132 8.95 13.60 -0.24
CA ARG A 132 8.52 13.51 -1.63
C ARG A 132 9.20 14.64 -2.41
N PRO A 133 9.89 14.37 -3.53
CA PRO A 133 10.38 15.46 -4.38
C PRO A 133 9.21 16.35 -4.77
N ALA A 134 9.43 17.64 -4.80
CA ALA A 134 8.46 18.63 -5.24
C ALA A 134 8.26 18.55 -6.77
N SER A 135 7.90 17.39 -7.29
CA SER A 135 7.50 17.22 -8.67
C SER A 135 6.00 17.38 -8.76
N GLY A 136 5.54 18.53 -9.21
CA GLY A 136 4.27 18.95 -9.81
C GLY A 136 2.94 18.21 -9.54
N THR A 137 2.95 17.06 -8.90
CA THR A 137 1.76 16.33 -8.49
C THR A 137 1.44 16.64 -7.04
N THR A 138 0.35 17.33 -6.81
CA THR A 138 -0.20 17.57 -5.48
C THR A 138 -0.34 16.23 -4.75
N PRO A 139 0.29 16.03 -3.58
CA PRO A 139 0.09 14.82 -2.82
C PRO A 139 -1.40 14.67 -2.50
N PRO A 140 -1.92 13.43 -2.41
CA PRO A 140 -3.28 13.25 -1.91
C PRO A 140 -3.38 13.98 -0.57
N PRO A 141 -4.46 14.72 -0.33
CA PRO A 141 -4.60 15.49 0.90
C PRO A 141 -4.47 14.55 2.10
N MET A 142 -3.53 14.86 2.98
CA MET A 142 -3.43 14.17 4.25
C MET A 142 -4.76 14.32 5.00
N PRO A 143 -5.25 13.28 5.69
CA PRO A 143 -6.46 13.40 6.48
C PRO A 143 -6.32 14.60 7.44
N ARG A 144 -7.33 15.45 7.54
CA ARG A 144 -7.34 16.59 8.47
C ARG A 144 -7.16 16.17 9.93
N VAL A 145 -7.56 14.94 10.24
CA VAL A 145 -7.35 14.29 11.54
C VAL A 145 -6.62 12.98 11.26
N MET A 146 -5.44 12.84 11.86
CA MET A 146 -4.69 11.60 11.80
C MET A 146 -5.38 10.53 12.64
N PRO A 147 -5.59 9.32 12.12
CA PRO A 147 -6.08 8.20 12.92
C PRO A 147 -5.18 7.94 14.12
N PRO A 148 -5.71 7.33 15.20
CA PRO A 148 -4.91 6.95 16.36
C PRO A 148 -3.66 6.16 15.96
N LEU A 149 -2.58 6.36 16.71
CA LEU A 149 -1.39 5.53 16.57
C LEU A 149 -1.71 4.14 17.15
N VAL A 150 -1.43 3.10 16.35
CA VAL A 150 -1.60 1.69 16.73
C VAL A 150 -0.25 1.01 16.67
N GLY A 151 0.11 0.26 17.71
CA GLY A 151 1.41 -0.40 17.85
C GLY A 151 2.34 0.33 18.81
N GLY A 152 3.65 0.26 18.57
CA GLY A 152 4.69 0.82 19.43
C GLY A 152 4.71 2.34 19.46
N THR A 153 4.93 2.88 20.65
CA THR A 153 4.93 4.33 20.93
C THR A 153 6.17 4.79 21.70
N ALA A 154 6.94 3.86 22.25
CA ALA A 154 8.10 4.17 23.10
C ALA A 154 9.27 4.75 22.32
N GLU A 155 9.48 4.33 21.08
CA GLU A 155 10.54 4.84 20.21
C GLU A 155 10.08 6.10 19.47
N GLN A 156 10.96 7.09 19.36
CA GLN A 156 10.68 8.38 18.70
C GLN A 156 11.67 8.69 17.56
N ASP A 157 12.85 8.06 17.55
CA ASP A 157 13.81 8.26 16.46
C ASP A 157 13.31 7.61 15.16
N PRO A 158 13.15 8.37 14.06
CA PRO A 158 12.60 7.85 12.80
C PRO A 158 13.43 6.72 12.18
N ALA A 159 14.75 6.74 12.33
CA ALA A 159 15.61 5.69 11.76
C ALA A 159 15.44 4.38 12.55
N THR A 160 15.37 4.46 13.87
CA THR A 160 15.11 3.33 14.75
C THR A 160 13.70 2.77 14.54
N ILE A 161 12.67 3.63 14.43
CA ILE A 161 11.31 3.22 14.07
C ILE A 161 11.29 2.46 12.74
N THR A 162 12.05 2.94 11.75
CA THR A 162 12.17 2.27 10.45
C THR A 162 12.74 0.86 10.60
N ALA A 163 13.83 0.71 11.36
CA ALA A 163 14.44 -0.60 11.63
C ALA A 163 13.49 -1.52 12.44
N TYR A 164 12.80 -0.97 13.44
CA TYR A 164 11.84 -1.74 14.24
C TYR A 164 10.62 -2.18 13.43
N SER A 165 10.21 -1.40 12.44
CA SER A 165 9.08 -1.77 11.57
C SER A 165 9.39 -2.97 10.68
N GLU A 166 10.63 -3.11 10.23
CA GLU A 166 11.10 -4.31 9.55
C GLU A 166 11.23 -5.49 10.51
N GLN A 167 11.86 -5.24 11.66
CA GLN A 167 12.07 -6.28 12.69
C GLN A 167 10.74 -6.88 13.19
N ASP A 168 9.69 -6.07 13.31
CA ASP A 168 8.36 -6.57 13.69
C ASP A 168 7.84 -7.59 12.69
N VAL A 169 7.93 -7.33 11.38
CA VAL A 169 7.50 -8.29 10.36
C VAL A 169 8.25 -9.61 10.47
N MET A 170 9.57 -9.54 10.67
CA MET A 170 10.40 -10.74 10.80
C MET A 170 10.11 -11.50 12.09
N ASN A 171 9.85 -10.80 13.20
CA ASN A 171 9.44 -11.41 14.46
C ASN A 171 8.08 -12.13 14.33
N VAL A 172 7.12 -11.51 13.64
CA VAL A 172 5.81 -12.12 13.38
C VAL A 172 5.96 -13.38 12.50
N LEU A 173 6.75 -13.32 11.44
CA LEU A 173 7.06 -14.48 10.60
C LEU A 173 7.65 -15.63 11.41
N GLU A 174 8.65 -15.36 12.25
CA GLU A 174 9.28 -16.38 13.09
C GLU A 174 8.33 -17.00 14.13
N ARG A 175 7.43 -16.20 14.70
CA ARG A 175 6.38 -16.68 15.61
C ARG A 175 5.43 -17.64 14.91
N VAL A 176 4.96 -17.25 13.74
CA VAL A 176 4.04 -18.07 12.94
C VAL A 176 4.71 -19.38 12.50
N ARG A 177 5.99 -19.35 12.11
CA ARG A 177 6.77 -20.56 11.79
C ARG A 177 6.95 -21.51 12.99
N LYS A 178 7.06 -20.97 14.20
CA LYS A 178 7.18 -21.78 15.43
C LYS A 178 5.85 -22.41 15.85
N GLU A 179 4.76 -21.73 15.57
CA GLU A 179 3.44 -22.17 15.99
C GLU A 179 2.79 -23.14 14.98
N PHE A 180 2.95 -22.86 13.70
CA PHE A 180 2.29 -23.59 12.63
C PHE A 180 3.31 -24.37 11.77
N ASN A 181 2.86 -25.50 11.21
CA ASN A 181 3.67 -26.26 10.25
C ASN A 181 3.62 -25.58 8.88
N ILE A 182 4.50 -24.57 8.68
CA ILE A 182 4.55 -23.79 7.44
C ILE A 182 5.31 -24.55 6.34
N ASP A 183 4.82 -24.44 5.10
CA ASP A 183 5.59 -24.82 3.92
C ASP A 183 6.53 -23.69 3.52
N ASP A 184 7.81 -23.78 3.85
CA ASP A 184 8.82 -22.77 3.53
C ASP A 184 8.99 -22.50 2.02
N ARG A 185 8.44 -23.34 1.18
CA ARG A 185 8.40 -23.16 -0.26
C ARG A 185 7.19 -22.33 -0.72
N ARG A 186 6.26 -22.04 0.17
CA ARG A 186 5.01 -21.32 -0.10
C ARG A 186 4.76 -20.23 0.93
N ILE A 187 5.77 -19.39 1.14
CA ILE A 187 5.66 -18.16 1.94
C ILE A 187 5.60 -16.97 0.99
N TYR A 188 4.53 -16.21 1.08
CA TYR A 188 4.23 -15.10 0.20
C TYR A 188 4.14 -13.79 0.96
N LEU A 189 4.38 -12.70 0.26
CA LEU A 189 4.31 -11.36 0.82
C LEU A 189 3.35 -10.52 -0.04
N VAL A 190 2.39 -9.86 0.59
CA VAL A 190 1.52 -8.89 -0.06
C VAL A 190 1.57 -7.57 0.68
N GLY A 191 1.59 -6.46 -0.05
CA GLY A 191 1.56 -5.14 0.57
C GLY A 191 0.83 -4.10 -0.26
N HIS A 192 0.16 -3.17 0.42
CA HIS A 192 -0.55 -2.06 -0.20
C HIS A 192 0.14 -0.73 0.11
N SER A 193 0.27 0.15 -0.90
CA SER A 193 0.75 1.52 -0.70
C SER A 193 2.13 1.54 -0.01
N GLN A 194 2.24 2.12 1.19
CA GLN A 194 3.44 2.07 2.02
C GLN A 194 3.88 0.62 2.30
N GLY A 195 2.93 -0.28 2.59
CA GLY A 195 3.20 -1.71 2.74
C GLY A 195 3.67 -2.38 1.46
N GLY A 196 3.25 -1.89 0.28
CA GLY A 196 3.77 -2.32 -1.01
C GLY A 196 5.25 -1.95 -1.20
N GLY A 197 5.62 -0.72 -0.81
CA GLY A 197 7.03 -0.31 -0.75
C GLY A 197 7.84 -1.16 0.23
N GLY A 198 7.27 -1.43 1.41
CA GLY A 198 7.86 -2.31 2.42
C GLY A 198 8.00 -3.75 1.94
N ALA A 199 6.99 -4.30 1.26
CA ALA A 199 7.05 -5.65 0.69
C ALA A 199 8.18 -5.77 -0.35
N ARG A 200 8.33 -4.76 -1.23
CA ARG A 200 9.48 -4.69 -2.14
C ARG A 200 10.82 -4.67 -1.39
N HIS A 201 10.93 -3.86 -0.32
CA HIS A 201 12.14 -3.77 0.49
C HIS A 201 12.49 -5.11 1.15
N LEU A 202 11.51 -5.75 1.78
CA LEU A 202 11.70 -7.06 2.43
C LEU A 202 12.04 -8.17 1.42
N ALA A 203 11.47 -8.12 0.22
CA ALA A 203 11.79 -9.04 -0.86
C ALA A 203 13.24 -8.85 -1.33
N GLU A 204 13.70 -7.61 -1.50
CA GLU A 204 15.08 -7.30 -1.83
C GLU A 204 16.07 -7.77 -0.76
N LYS A 205 15.72 -7.57 0.51
CA LYS A 205 16.63 -7.86 1.64
C LYS A 205 16.65 -9.33 2.03
N TYR A 206 15.53 -10.04 1.88
CA TYR A 206 15.36 -11.43 2.29
C TYR A 206 14.83 -12.31 1.14
N PRO A 207 15.53 -12.36 0.00
CA PRO A 207 15.00 -12.96 -1.23
C PRO A 207 14.72 -14.47 -1.11
N ASP A 208 15.43 -15.16 -0.22
CA ASP A 208 15.31 -16.61 -0.07
C ASP A 208 14.08 -17.05 0.73
N ILE A 209 13.35 -16.09 1.35
CA ILE A 209 12.14 -16.38 2.10
C ILE A 209 10.94 -16.54 1.17
N TRP A 210 10.77 -15.63 0.21
CA TRP A 210 9.52 -15.41 -0.49
C TRP A 210 9.40 -16.26 -1.75
N ALA A 211 8.28 -16.97 -1.89
CA ALA A 211 7.92 -17.70 -3.10
C ALA A 211 7.29 -16.79 -4.18
N GLY A 212 6.78 -15.65 -3.77
CA GLY A 212 6.22 -14.63 -4.64
C GLY A 212 5.79 -13.41 -3.84
N VAL A 213 5.76 -12.25 -4.49
CA VAL A 213 5.45 -10.97 -3.87
C VAL A 213 4.37 -10.25 -4.68
N ALA A 214 3.32 -9.76 -4.01
CA ALA A 214 2.27 -8.97 -4.63
C ALA A 214 2.30 -7.53 -4.08
N LEU A 215 2.43 -6.56 -4.98
CA LEU A 215 2.55 -5.15 -4.69
C LEU A 215 1.31 -4.41 -5.20
N LEU A 216 0.40 -4.02 -4.29
CA LEU A 216 -0.85 -3.35 -4.62
C LEU A 216 -0.69 -1.84 -4.44
N ALA A 217 -0.81 -1.08 -5.52
CA ALA A 217 -0.59 0.37 -5.53
C ALA A 217 0.64 0.79 -4.70
N PRO A 218 1.82 0.14 -4.90
CA PRO A 218 2.97 0.32 -4.04
C PRO A 218 3.53 1.74 -4.08
N ALA A 219 3.98 2.24 -2.93
CA ALA A 219 4.72 3.49 -2.84
C ALA A 219 6.19 3.26 -3.24
N LEU A 220 6.48 3.46 -4.53
CA LEU A 220 7.79 3.23 -5.15
C LEU A 220 8.44 4.56 -5.56
N PHE A 221 8.90 5.34 -4.58
CA PHE A 221 9.56 6.62 -4.85
C PHE A 221 11.06 6.42 -5.04
N ASN A 222 11.59 6.89 -6.19
CA ASN A 222 13.02 6.84 -6.52
C ASN A 222 13.63 5.43 -6.46
N VAL A 223 12.81 4.39 -6.72
CA VAL A 223 13.30 3.02 -6.75
C VAL A 223 14.01 2.77 -8.07
N GLN A 224 15.22 2.26 -8.00
CA GLN A 224 15.98 1.75 -9.13
C GLN A 224 16.19 0.25 -8.96
N VAL A 225 15.98 -0.50 -10.03
CA VAL A 225 16.26 -1.94 -10.09
C VAL A 225 17.40 -2.16 -11.07
N THR A 226 18.41 -2.90 -10.65
CA THR A 226 19.54 -3.31 -11.49
C THR A 226 19.57 -4.83 -11.63
N ALA A 227 20.40 -5.36 -12.52
CA ALA A 227 20.53 -6.81 -12.68
C ALA A 227 21.02 -7.53 -11.42
N GLU A 228 21.71 -6.81 -10.53
CA GLU A 228 22.23 -7.31 -9.26
C GLU A 228 21.20 -7.24 -8.12
N SER A 229 20.08 -6.56 -8.34
CA SER A 229 19.01 -6.47 -7.34
C SER A 229 18.42 -7.86 -7.06
N ASN A 230 18.34 -8.23 -5.79
CA ASN A 230 17.83 -9.54 -5.38
C ASN A 230 16.37 -9.77 -5.77
N ILE A 231 15.58 -8.68 -5.85
CA ILE A 231 14.17 -8.76 -6.23
C ILE A 231 13.96 -9.35 -7.64
N THR A 232 14.99 -9.31 -8.50
CA THR A 232 14.96 -9.91 -9.83
C THR A 232 14.80 -11.44 -9.82
N ARG A 233 15.04 -12.07 -8.68
CA ARG A 233 14.95 -13.53 -8.49
C ARG A 233 13.58 -13.99 -7.96
N ILE A 234 12.66 -13.07 -7.70
CA ILE A 234 11.38 -13.36 -7.05
C ILE A 234 10.26 -13.02 -8.00
N PRO A 235 9.35 -13.96 -8.30
CA PRO A 235 8.14 -13.65 -9.07
C PRO A 235 7.33 -12.53 -8.43
N MET A 236 6.89 -11.55 -9.23
CA MET A 236 6.15 -10.39 -8.76
C MET A 236 4.82 -10.20 -9.45
N LEU A 237 3.82 -9.77 -8.68
CA LEU A 237 2.57 -9.20 -9.19
C LEU A 237 2.52 -7.72 -8.81
N LEU A 238 2.36 -6.85 -9.79
CA LEU A 238 2.07 -5.43 -9.62
C LEU A 238 0.60 -5.21 -9.97
N ALA A 239 -0.17 -4.58 -9.09
CA ALA A 239 -1.55 -4.22 -9.39
C ALA A 239 -1.83 -2.78 -8.96
N VAL A 240 -2.53 -2.03 -9.82
CA VAL A 240 -2.88 -0.63 -9.58
C VAL A 240 -4.21 -0.29 -10.22
N GLY A 241 -4.97 0.62 -9.63
CA GLY A 241 -6.15 1.19 -10.25
C GLY A 241 -5.79 2.25 -11.30
N ASP A 242 -6.59 2.39 -12.36
CA ASP A 242 -6.37 3.40 -13.40
C ASP A 242 -6.58 4.83 -12.87
N LYS A 243 -7.28 4.97 -11.74
CA LYS A 243 -7.51 6.26 -11.05
C LYS A 243 -6.53 6.53 -9.91
N ASP A 244 -5.55 5.67 -9.72
CA ASP A 244 -4.52 5.87 -8.69
C ASP A 244 -3.45 6.86 -9.15
N THR A 245 -3.12 7.82 -8.31
CA THR A 245 -2.06 8.81 -8.59
C THR A 245 -0.66 8.19 -8.64
N LEU A 246 -0.45 6.98 -8.11
CA LEU A 246 0.81 6.27 -8.14
C LEU A 246 1.04 5.46 -9.43
N ILE A 247 0.05 5.38 -10.34
CA ILE A 247 0.12 4.56 -11.54
C ILE A 247 1.37 4.85 -12.41
N GLY A 248 1.81 6.12 -12.47
CA GLY A 248 3.01 6.52 -13.22
C GLY A 248 4.27 5.82 -12.70
N SER A 249 4.57 5.97 -11.41
CA SER A 249 5.75 5.35 -10.79
C SER A 249 5.72 3.81 -10.82
N ILE A 250 4.53 3.21 -10.81
CA ILE A 250 4.38 1.75 -10.89
C ILE A 250 4.64 1.27 -12.31
N ARG A 251 4.20 2.01 -13.33
CA ARG A 251 4.55 1.72 -14.74
C ARG A 251 6.04 1.84 -14.98
N ASP A 252 6.69 2.87 -14.44
CA ASP A 252 8.13 3.06 -14.55
C ASP A 252 8.89 1.89 -13.90
N PHE A 253 8.42 1.41 -12.76
CA PHE A 253 8.99 0.25 -12.10
C PHE A 253 8.78 -1.04 -12.91
N SER A 254 7.59 -1.28 -13.46
CA SER A 254 7.32 -2.40 -14.36
C SER A 254 8.23 -2.36 -15.59
N ALA A 255 8.41 -1.18 -16.21
CA ALA A 255 9.30 -1.02 -17.36
C ALA A 255 10.77 -1.32 -17.02
N GLN A 256 11.24 -1.02 -15.80
CA GLN A 256 12.58 -1.43 -15.36
C GLN A 256 12.70 -2.94 -15.28
N LEU A 257 11.68 -3.64 -14.74
CA LEU A 257 11.64 -5.10 -14.67
C LEU A 257 11.62 -5.73 -16.07
N ASP A 258 10.84 -5.17 -17.01
CA ASP A 258 10.81 -5.61 -18.42
C ASP A 258 12.19 -5.47 -19.07
N GLY A 259 12.86 -4.34 -18.87
CA GLY A 259 14.20 -4.09 -19.38
C GLY A 259 15.24 -5.09 -18.89
N LEU A 260 15.06 -5.61 -17.68
CA LEU A 260 15.89 -6.63 -17.05
C LEU A 260 15.41 -8.06 -17.31
N LYS A 261 14.29 -8.24 -18.03
CA LYS A 261 13.63 -9.53 -18.28
C LYS A 261 13.26 -10.29 -17.00
N VAL A 262 12.86 -9.54 -15.96
CA VAL A 262 12.39 -10.11 -14.69
C VAL A 262 10.97 -10.61 -14.86
N GLU A 263 10.69 -11.83 -14.39
CA GLU A 263 9.34 -12.40 -14.40
C GLU A 263 8.42 -11.59 -13.50
N HIS A 264 7.42 -10.92 -14.09
CA HIS A 264 6.40 -10.22 -13.33
C HIS A 264 5.08 -10.11 -14.10
N GLU A 265 4.00 -9.90 -13.35
CA GLU A 265 2.69 -9.57 -13.90
C GLU A 265 2.36 -8.13 -13.54
N PHE A 266 1.88 -7.35 -14.50
CA PHE A 266 1.41 -5.99 -14.26
C PHE A 266 -0.06 -5.86 -14.66
N ILE A 267 -0.90 -5.51 -13.68
CA ILE A 267 -2.36 -5.42 -13.83
C ILE A 267 -2.82 -4.00 -13.52
N VAL A 268 -3.50 -3.39 -14.48
CA VAL A 268 -4.23 -2.13 -14.27
C VAL A 268 -5.72 -2.46 -14.18
N LYS A 269 -6.35 -2.08 -13.08
CA LYS A 269 -7.77 -2.30 -12.83
C LYS A 269 -8.57 -1.05 -13.16
N GLU A 270 -9.47 -1.17 -14.13
CA GLU A 270 -10.35 -0.08 -14.56
C GLU A 270 -11.33 0.35 -13.46
N GLY A 271 -11.51 1.64 -13.30
CA GLY A 271 -12.43 2.24 -12.34
C GLY A 271 -11.97 2.25 -10.90
N LEU A 272 -10.85 1.58 -10.57
CA LEU A 272 -10.34 1.50 -9.20
C LEU A 272 -9.36 2.63 -8.88
N ASP A 273 -9.36 3.02 -7.61
CA ASP A 273 -8.46 4.01 -7.03
C ASP A 273 -7.47 3.36 -6.05
N HIS A 274 -6.70 4.21 -5.35
CA HIS A 274 -5.68 3.79 -4.38
C HIS A 274 -6.18 2.87 -3.27
N GLY A 275 -7.42 3.06 -2.80
CA GLY A 275 -7.97 2.28 -1.70
C GLY A 275 -8.69 1.01 -2.17
N THR A 276 -9.41 1.12 -3.26
CA THR A 276 -10.27 0.04 -3.77
C THR A 276 -9.49 -1.06 -4.48
N ILE A 277 -8.24 -0.79 -4.88
CA ILE A 277 -7.37 -1.80 -5.51
C ILE A 277 -7.13 -3.02 -4.63
N ILE A 278 -7.14 -2.90 -3.31
CA ILE A 278 -6.96 -4.05 -2.41
C ILE A 278 -8.00 -5.12 -2.74
N MET A 279 -9.28 -4.79 -2.59
CA MET A 279 -10.38 -5.72 -2.86
C MET A 279 -10.48 -6.11 -4.33
N GLY A 280 -10.15 -5.18 -5.23
CA GLY A 280 -10.25 -5.41 -6.67
C GLY A 280 -9.17 -6.32 -7.25
N ALA A 281 -8.05 -6.54 -6.55
CA ALA A 281 -6.94 -7.36 -7.02
C ALA A 281 -6.75 -8.67 -6.22
N GLU A 282 -7.51 -8.88 -5.15
CA GLU A 282 -7.38 -10.09 -4.30
C GLU A 282 -7.47 -11.40 -5.09
N PRO A 283 -8.43 -11.61 -6.01
CA PRO A 283 -8.49 -12.85 -6.78
C PRO A 283 -7.24 -13.09 -7.63
N GLU A 284 -6.64 -12.06 -8.18
CA GLU A 284 -5.40 -12.13 -8.94
C GLU A 284 -4.21 -12.47 -8.06
N VAL A 285 -4.13 -11.85 -6.87
CA VAL A 285 -3.09 -12.15 -5.87
C VAL A 285 -3.10 -13.63 -5.50
N PHE A 286 -4.26 -14.19 -5.16
CA PHE A 286 -4.34 -15.60 -4.79
C PHE A 286 -4.07 -16.54 -5.96
N ARG A 287 -4.51 -16.19 -7.19
CA ARG A 287 -4.14 -16.96 -8.41
C ARG A 287 -2.64 -16.92 -8.65
N PHE A 288 -2.02 -15.75 -8.48
CA PHE A 288 -0.59 -15.58 -8.61
C PHE A 288 0.17 -16.44 -7.60
N PHE A 289 -0.16 -16.37 -6.32
CA PHE A 289 0.48 -17.16 -5.28
C PHE A 289 0.31 -18.68 -5.49
N ALA A 290 -0.86 -19.12 -5.94
CA ALA A 290 -1.12 -20.54 -6.19
C ALA A 290 -0.20 -21.14 -7.29
N ARG A 291 0.32 -20.33 -8.20
CA ARG A 291 1.21 -20.76 -9.30
C ARG A 291 2.69 -20.76 -8.94
N HIS A 292 3.08 -20.03 -7.90
CA HIS A 292 4.48 -19.82 -7.57
C HIS A 292 4.86 -20.60 -6.30
N VAL A 293 5.68 -21.62 -6.49
CA VAL A 293 6.22 -22.45 -5.41
C VAL A 293 7.73 -22.52 -5.60
N LYS A 294 8.50 -22.21 -4.56
CA LYS A 294 9.97 -22.31 -4.65
C LYS A 294 10.39 -23.75 -4.99
N PRO A 295 11.42 -23.93 -5.81
CA PRO A 295 11.98 -25.25 -6.07
C PRO A 295 12.45 -25.92 -4.77
N VAL A 296 12.56 -27.23 -4.78
CA VAL A 296 13.19 -27.96 -3.69
C VAL A 296 14.67 -27.62 -3.71
N ALA A 297 15.22 -27.18 -2.58
CA ALA A 297 16.66 -27.04 -2.44
C ALA A 297 17.33 -28.40 -2.74
N ARG A 298 18.26 -28.39 -3.69
CA ARG A 298 19.04 -29.57 -4.05
C ARG A 298 20.15 -29.81 -3.05
#